data_681eb4e8a9a2b620c9accbad1e8afa9c
#
_entry.id   681eb4e8a9a2b620c9accbad1e8afa9c
#
_cell.length_a   1.000
_cell.length_b   1.000
_cell.length_c   1.000
_cell.angle_alpha   90.00
_cell.angle_beta   90.00
_cell.angle_gamma   90.00
#
_symmetry.space_group_name_H-M   'P 1'
#
loop_
_entity.id
_entity.type
_entity.pdbx_description
1 polymer ?
#
loop_
_entity_poly.entity_id
_entity_poly.type
_entity_poly.pdbx_seq_one_letter_code
_entity_poly.pdbx_strand_id
1 'polypeptide(L)'
;MKKEEILLELSKHTDTVLSFPNRGPWGDSRYRGNCSGWIPAYFINKYNAGSVAEVFAGSGTTYDVCKDMGVRYVGIDLNPNPPRDGIVSMDILDDMVDLPDGFYDADMVFLH
;
A
#
# COMPACT_ATOMS: atom_id res chain seq x y z
N MET A 1 5.72 -2.74 -12.39
CA MET A 1 4.84 -3.69 -13.12
C MET A 1 3.71 -2.90 -13.77
N LYS A 2 3.29 -3.30 -14.92
CA LYS A 2 2.18 -2.62 -15.61
C LYS A 2 0.84 -2.99 -14.99
N LYS A 3 -0.09 -2.05 -14.98
CA LYS A 3 -1.43 -2.26 -14.42
C LYS A 3 -2.13 -3.48 -15.04
N GLU A 4 -2.02 -3.63 -16.34
CA GLU A 4 -2.64 -4.75 -17.08
C GLU A 4 -2.11 -6.11 -16.60
N GLU A 5 -0.82 -6.19 -16.32
CA GLU A 5 -0.20 -7.41 -15.79
C GLU A 5 -0.71 -7.73 -14.39
N ILE A 6 -0.86 -6.69 -13.56
CA ILE A 6 -1.41 -6.84 -12.20
C ILE A 6 -2.85 -7.36 -12.27
N LEU A 7 -3.68 -6.75 -13.09
CA LEU A 7 -5.09 -7.13 -13.23
C LEU A 7 -5.24 -8.56 -13.77
N LEU A 8 -4.39 -8.95 -14.71
CA LEU A 8 -4.41 -10.31 -15.24
C LEU A 8 -4.09 -11.33 -14.15
N GLU A 9 -3.06 -11.11 -13.36
CA GLU A 9 -2.70 -12.01 -12.26
C GLU A 9 -3.81 -12.09 -11.20
N LEU A 10 -4.38 -10.95 -10.83
CA LEU A 10 -5.46 -10.90 -9.86
C LEU A 10 -6.70 -11.66 -10.33
N SER A 11 -6.98 -11.69 -11.63
CA SER A 11 -8.13 -12.41 -12.19
C SER A 11 -8.06 -13.91 -11.96
N LYS A 12 -6.89 -14.46 -11.67
CA LYS A 12 -6.69 -15.88 -11.39
C LYS A 12 -7.02 -16.26 -9.94
N HIS A 13 -7.24 -15.26 -9.06
CA HIS A 13 -7.44 -15.46 -7.63
C HIS A 13 -8.85 -15.01 -7.25
N THR A 14 -9.78 -15.95 -7.26
CA THR A 14 -11.21 -15.68 -7.00
C THR A 14 -11.68 -16.24 -5.66
N ASP A 15 -10.82 -16.97 -4.96
CA ASP A 15 -11.15 -17.62 -3.69
C ASP A 15 -10.93 -16.70 -2.50
N THR A 16 -11.46 -17.11 -1.34
CA THR A 16 -11.24 -16.41 -0.08
C THR A 16 -9.84 -16.59 0.48
N VAL A 17 -9.10 -17.58 -0.01
CA VAL A 17 -7.71 -17.83 0.37
C VAL A 17 -6.81 -17.16 -0.65
N LEU A 18 -6.01 -16.19 -0.19
CA LEU A 18 -5.06 -15.48 -1.04
C LEU A 18 -3.71 -16.18 -0.99
N SER A 19 -3.32 -16.77 -2.12
CA SER A 19 -2.03 -17.41 -2.26
C SER A 19 -1.39 -16.95 -3.59
N PHE A 20 -0.29 -16.22 -3.47
CA PHE A 20 0.42 -15.70 -4.63
C PHE A 20 1.80 -16.35 -4.73
N PRO A 21 2.30 -16.60 -5.95
CA PRO A 21 3.56 -17.33 -6.14
C PRO A 21 4.79 -16.56 -5.66
N ASN A 22 4.71 -15.25 -5.54
CA ASN A 22 5.80 -14.41 -5.06
C ASN A 22 5.22 -13.13 -4.44
N ARG A 23 6.11 -12.34 -3.81
CA ARG A 23 5.67 -11.08 -3.17
C ARG A 23 5.49 -9.92 -4.15
N GLY A 24 5.85 -10.10 -5.40
CA GLY A 24 5.86 -9.03 -6.39
C GLY A 24 7.11 -8.16 -6.30
N PRO A 25 7.27 -7.21 -7.24
CA PRO A 25 8.48 -6.37 -7.35
C PRO A 25 8.48 -5.15 -6.43
N TRP A 26 7.51 -5.03 -5.54
CA TRP A 26 7.25 -3.82 -4.76
C TRP A 26 7.95 -3.82 -3.41
N GLY A 27 8.28 -2.62 -2.93
CA GLY A 27 8.92 -2.42 -1.63
C GLY A 27 10.36 -2.89 -1.61
N ASP A 28 10.86 -3.22 -0.41
CA ASP A 28 12.18 -3.77 -0.19
C ASP A 28 12.06 -5.09 0.56
N SER A 29 12.46 -6.19 -0.08
CA SER A 29 12.39 -7.53 0.50
C SER A 29 13.25 -7.69 1.75
N ARG A 30 14.24 -6.82 1.93
CA ARG A 30 15.12 -6.83 3.10
C ARG A 30 14.52 -6.14 4.31
N TYR A 31 13.42 -5.39 4.10
CA TYR A 31 12.77 -4.66 5.18
C TYR A 31 12.03 -5.65 6.10
N ARG A 32 12.30 -5.56 7.40
CA ARG A 32 11.70 -6.44 8.38
C ARG A 32 10.20 -6.18 8.47
N GLY A 33 9.40 -7.24 8.42
CA GLY A 33 7.95 -7.12 8.45
C GLY A 33 7.31 -6.75 7.13
N ASN A 34 8.09 -6.74 6.05
CA ASN A 34 7.59 -6.44 4.72
C ASN A 34 6.61 -7.53 4.25
N CYS A 35 5.49 -7.12 3.67
CA CYS A 35 4.50 -8.05 3.14
C CYS A 35 4.41 -8.02 1.63
N SER A 36 3.71 -9.02 1.08
CA SER A 36 3.49 -9.11 -0.36
C SER A 36 2.65 -7.95 -0.86
N GLY A 37 3.09 -7.31 -1.94
CA GLY A 37 2.31 -6.27 -2.60
C GLY A 37 1.04 -6.79 -3.28
N TRP A 38 0.95 -8.09 -3.52
CA TRP A 38 -0.26 -8.68 -4.09
C TRP A 38 -1.47 -8.56 -3.17
N ILE A 39 -1.25 -8.50 -1.86
CA ILE A 39 -2.34 -8.35 -0.89
C ILE A 39 -3.04 -6.99 -1.04
N PRO A 40 -2.34 -5.84 -0.93
CA PRO A 40 -2.99 -4.57 -1.21
C PRO A 40 -3.52 -4.46 -2.65
N ALA A 41 -2.80 -5.01 -3.63
CA ALA A 41 -3.27 -5.00 -5.02
C ALA A 41 -4.62 -5.70 -5.16
N TYR A 42 -4.77 -6.86 -4.52
CA TYR A 42 -6.03 -7.61 -4.52
C TYR A 42 -7.19 -6.78 -3.97
N PHE A 43 -7.01 -6.17 -2.79
CA PHE A 43 -8.08 -5.42 -2.15
C PHE A 43 -8.42 -4.13 -2.90
N ILE A 44 -7.41 -3.42 -3.42
CA ILE A 44 -7.63 -2.24 -4.24
C ILE A 44 -8.49 -2.58 -5.45
N ASN A 45 -8.18 -3.67 -6.13
CA ASN A 45 -8.94 -4.11 -7.30
C ASN A 45 -10.35 -4.57 -6.91
N LYS A 46 -10.47 -5.36 -5.85
CA LYS A 46 -11.75 -5.92 -5.40
C LYS A 46 -12.77 -4.82 -5.06
N TYR A 47 -12.33 -3.77 -4.38
CA TYR A 47 -13.19 -2.68 -3.96
C TYR A 47 -13.12 -1.47 -4.89
N ASN A 48 -12.39 -1.56 -5.97
CA ASN A 48 -12.23 -0.49 -6.96
C ASN A 48 -11.82 0.83 -6.31
N ALA A 49 -10.86 0.78 -5.40
CA ALA A 49 -10.40 1.95 -4.66
C ALA A 49 -9.62 2.89 -5.58
N GLY A 50 -9.95 4.18 -5.54
CA GLY A 50 -9.22 5.22 -6.27
C GLY A 50 -8.19 5.94 -5.44
N SER A 51 -8.20 5.73 -4.12
CA SER A 51 -7.25 6.32 -3.19
C SER A 51 -7.04 5.44 -1.97
N VAL A 52 -5.82 5.41 -1.47
CA VAL A 52 -5.40 4.57 -0.36
C VAL A 52 -4.63 5.40 0.66
N ALA A 53 -4.96 5.23 1.93
CA ALA A 53 -4.17 5.71 3.04
C ALA A 53 -3.58 4.51 3.79
N GLU A 54 -2.39 4.68 4.34
CA GLU A 54 -1.72 3.58 5.03
C GLU A 54 -1.03 4.07 6.30
N VAL A 55 -1.24 3.33 7.38
CA VAL A 55 -0.51 3.51 8.64
C VAL A 55 0.59 2.45 8.69
N PHE A 56 1.77 2.83 9.14
CA PHE A 56 2.95 1.95 9.20
C PHE A 56 3.41 1.51 7.80
N ALA A 57 3.66 2.48 6.93
CA ALA A 57 3.97 2.24 5.51
C ALA A 57 5.24 1.42 5.25
N GLY A 58 6.19 1.44 6.17
CA GLY A 58 7.39 0.60 6.09
C GLY A 58 8.24 0.87 4.86
N SER A 59 8.52 -0.16 4.09
CA SER A 59 9.40 -0.07 2.92
C SER A 59 8.76 0.53 1.67
N GLY A 60 7.47 0.83 1.72
CA GLY A 60 6.76 1.44 0.61
C GLY A 60 6.12 0.45 -0.36
N THR A 61 5.88 -0.78 0.07
CA THR A 61 5.26 -1.80 -0.77
C THR A 61 3.92 -1.32 -1.32
N THR A 62 3.02 -0.83 -0.46
CA THR A 62 1.70 -0.35 -0.90
C THR A 62 1.82 0.89 -1.79
N TYR A 63 2.76 1.79 -1.47
CA TYR A 63 3.03 2.94 -2.33
C TYR A 63 3.37 2.49 -3.76
N ASP A 64 4.28 1.53 -3.89
CA ASP A 64 4.72 1.05 -5.20
C ASP A 64 3.56 0.39 -5.97
N VAL A 65 2.73 -0.39 -5.27
CA VAL A 65 1.52 -0.99 -5.87
C VAL A 65 0.56 0.08 -6.37
N CYS A 66 0.27 1.08 -5.55
CA CYS A 66 -0.63 2.18 -5.93
C CYS A 66 -0.12 2.94 -7.15
N LYS A 67 1.20 3.18 -7.19
CA LYS A 67 1.83 3.84 -8.34
C LYS A 67 1.62 3.03 -9.62
N ASP A 68 1.84 1.73 -9.55
CA ASP A 68 1.69 0.85 -10.71
C ASP A 68 0.22 0.70 -11.13
N MET A 69 -0.71 0.75 -10.20
CA MET A 69 -2.14 0.64 -10.48
C MET A 69 -2.83 1.98 -10.81
N GLY A 70 -2.10 3.09 -10.72
CA GLY A 70 -2.68 4.41 -10.98
C GLY A 70 -3.63 4.89 -9.87
N VAL A 71 -3.37 4.51 -8.64
CA VAL A 71 -4.18 4.83 -7.46
C VAL A 71 -3.46 5.86 -6.61
N ARG A 72 -4.18 6.86 -6.10
CA ARG A 72 -3.62 7.85 -5.20
C ARG A 72 -3.27 7.23 -3.87
N TYR A 73 -2.17 7.68 -3.27
CA TYR A 73 -1.63 7.11 -2.04
C TYR A 73 -1.15 8.20 -1.09
N VAL A 74 -1.42 8.01 0.19
CA VAL A 74 -0.78 8.75 1.27
C VAL A 74 -0.50 7.78 2.41
N GLY A 75 0.73 7.78 2.92
CA GLY A 75 1.12 6.90 4.01
C GLY A 75 1.87 7.64 5.10
N ILE A 76 1.90 7.05 6.29
CA ILE A 76 2.67 7.54 7.41
C ILE A 76 3.51 6.42 8.01
N ASP A 77 4.66 6.77 8.56
CA ASP A 77 5.55 5.86 9.25
C ASP A 77 6.41 6.63 10.24
N LEU A 78 6.89 5.95 11.28
CA LEU A 78 7.79 6.54 12.25
C LEU A 78 9.18 6.82 11.70
N ASN A 79 9.57 6.17 10.61
CA ASN A 79 10.89 6.33 10.02
C ASN A 79 11.15 7.80 9.69
N PRO A 80 12.21 8.44 10.25
CA PRO A 80 12.50 9.84 9.95
C PRO A 80 12.94 10.07 8.49
N ASN A 81 13.32 9.00 7.79
CA ASN A 81 13.73 9.06 6.39
C ASN A 81 12.92 8.04 5.58
N PRO A 82 11.63 8.31 5.33
CA PRO A 82 10.79 7.37 4.59
C PRO A 82 11.35 7.09 3.20
N PRO A 83 11.25 5.84 2.72
CA PRO A 83 11.86 5.46 1.44
C PRO A 83 11.09 5.95 0.20
N ARG A 84 9.92 6.54 0.39
CA ARG A 84 9.08 7.04 -0.72
C ARG A 84 8.52 8.42 -0.38
N ASP A 85 8.35 9.25 -1.42
CA ASP A 85 7.85 10.62 -1.27
C ASP A 85 6.40 10.67 -0.76
N GLY A 86 5.62 9.65 -1.02
CA GLY A 86 4.24 9.56 -0.56
C GLY A 86 4.08 9.16 0.90
N ILE A 87 5.18 8.91 1.60
CA ILE A 87 5.16 8.51 3.02
C ILE A 87 5.65 9.69 3.87
N VAL A 88 4.81 10.11 4.79
CA VAL A 88 5.14 11.20 5.72
C VAL A 88 5.67 10.62 7.01
N SER A 89 6.81 11.13 7.48
CA SER A 89 7.36 10.75 8.79
C SER A 89 6.49 11.33 9.88
N MET A 90 5.85 10.46 10.65
CA MET A 90 4.88 10.87 11.66
C MET A 90 4.61 9.76 12.66
N ASP A 91 4.44 10.11 13.93
CA ASP A 91 3.95 9.19 14.95
C ASP A 91 2.43 9.34 15.07
N ILE A 92 1.68 8.32 14.66
CA ILE A 92 0.21 8.35 14.74
C ILE A 92 -0.29 8.40 16.20
N LEU A 93 0.53 7.96 17.13
CA LEU A 93 0.20 7.98 18.56
C LEU A 93 0.55 9.32 19.23
N ASP A 94 1.30 10.15 18.54
CA ASP A 94 1.58 11.51 18.99
C ASP A 94 0.30 12.32 18.80
N ASP A 95 -0.35 12.58 19.88
CA ASP A 95 -1.70 13.12 19.90
C ASP A 95 -1.85 14.43 19.12
N MET A 96 -3.02 14.62 18.58
CA MET A 96 -3.46 15.86 17.94
C MET A 96 -2.64 16.28 16.74
N VAL A 97 -1.82 15.40 16.19
CA VAL A 97 -1.13 15.70 14.95
C VAL A 97 -2.15 15.58 13.80
N ASP A 98 -2.17 16.60 12.96
CA ASP A 98 -3.00 16.56 11.76
C ASP A 98 -2.44 15.53 10.78
N LEU A 99 -3.29 14.61 10.36
CA LEU A 99 -2.90 13.65 9.33
C LEU A 99 -2.68 14.36 7.99
N PRO A 100 -1.83 13.81 7.12
CA PRO A 100 -1.57 14.41 5.81
C PRO A 100 -2.86 14.60 4.99
N ASP A 101 -2.82 15.57 4.08
CA ASP A 101 -3.91 15.79 3.14
C ASP A 101 -4.24 14.51 2.37
N GLY A 102 -5.53 14.27 2.19
CA GLY A 102 -6.02 13.08 1.49
C GLY A 102 -6.19 11.85 2.37
N PHE A 103 -5.69 11.87 3.61
CA PHE A 103 -5.79 10.70 4.49
C PHE A 103 -7.25 10.42 4.87
N TYR A 104 -7.99 11.46 5.23
CA TYR A 104 -9.40 11.31 5.64
C TYR A 104 -10.33 11.02 4.48
N ASP A 105 -9.93 11.36 3.28
CA ASP A 105 -10.74 11.20 2.07
C ASP A 105 -10.43 9.91 1.33
N ALA A 106 -9.53 9.08 1.85
CA ALA A 106 -9.14 7.85 1.19
C ALA A 106 -10.30 6.85 1.13
N ASP A 107 -10.42 6.17 -0.01
CA ASP A 107 -11.43 5.12 -0.20
C ASP A 107 -11.12 3.90 0.66
N MET A 108 -9.86 3.68 0.99
CA MET A 108 -9.39 2.50 1.70
C MET A 108 -8.22 2.86 2.61
N VAL A 109 -8.19 2.27 3.79
CA VAL A 109 -7.08 2.44 4.74
C VAL A 109 -6.49 1.07 5.05
N PHE A 110 -5.17 0.95 4.90
CA PHE A 110 -4.43 -0.23 5.32
C PHE A 110 -3.74 0.02 6.67
N LEU A 111 -3.92 -0.93 7.57
CA LEU A 111 -3.24 -0.97 8.86
C LEU A 111 -2.42 -2.26 8.93
N HIS A 112 -1.16 -2.12 9.24
CA HIS A 112 -0.33 -3.32 9.37
C HIS A 112 0.22 -3.49 10.78
#